data_c80cdd71e67b9369fe380f59c8399c22
#
_entry.id   c80cdd71e67b9369fe380f59c8399c22
#
_cell.length_a   1.000
_cell.length_b   1.000
_cell.length_c   1.000
_cell.angle_alpha   90.00
_cell.angle_beta   90.00
_cell.angle_gamma   90.00
#
_symmetry.space_group_name_H-M   'P 1'
#
loop_
_entity.id
_entity.type
_entity.pdbx_description
1 polymer ?
#
loop_
_entity_poly.entity_id
_entity_poly.type
_entity_poly.pdbx_seq_one_letter_code
_entity_poly.pdbx_strand_id
1 'polypeptide(L)'
;MGEDAGTAESRPSLARQAQAGRRESLRYNARMNLPELPPNPASFPAEAAAFTLTGPAGALECISDVAERTDARRGVVVVCHPNPVQGGTMHNKVVTMLERALRELGLDTLRFNFRGTGASEGSYDDGNGESEDLAAVTAWLRRVRPGDALWLSGFSFGSYVTIRNAVRLEADALVSIAPPVGRWSMADDVLPACPWLVVMGEADEVVEPQAVFDWIAGMEHPPELIRMPDAGHFFHRRLMDLRGVIKHAVQPWLPPLRQD
;
A
#
# COMPACT_ATOMS: atom_id res chain seq x y z
N MET A 1 -53.24 11.76 39.07
CA MET A 1 -53.12 12.03 37.65
C MET A 1 -52.05 13.12 37.50
N GLY A 2 -50.88 12.80 37.09
CA GLY A 2 -49.73 13.69 36.83
C GLY A 2 -48.89 13.03 35.76
N GLU A 3 -49.02 13.55 34.53
CA GLU A 3 -48.27 13.06 33.38
C GLU A 3 -46.84 13.58 33.48
N ASP A 4 -45.90 12.65 33.46
CA ASP A 4 -44.47 12.92 33.42
C ASP A 4 -44.04 12.99 31.96
N ALA A 5 -43.79 14.22 31.45
CA ALA A 5 -43.34 14.48 30.10
C ALA A 5 -41.82 14.26 30.01
N GLY A 6 -41.42 13.05 29.63
CA GLY A 6 -40.01 12.75 29.32
C GLY A 6 -39.48 13.56 28.14
N THR A 7 -38.55 14.45 28.41
CA THR A 7 -37.80 15.22 27.43
C THR A 7 -36.84 14.28 26.68
N ALA A 8 -37.13 14.00 25.40
CA ALA A 8 -36.25 13.29 24.51
C ALA A 8 -35.02 14.15 24.17
N GLU A 9 -33.87 13.86 24.75
CA GLU A 9 -32.60 14.43 24.32
C GLU A 9 -32.27 13.94 22.91
N SER A 10 -32.29 14.84 21.96
CA SER A 10 -31.94 14.56 20.57
C SER A 10 -30.42 14.32 20.44
N ARG A 11 -30.04 13.11 20.01
CA ARG A 11 -28.65 12.79 19.69
C ARG A 11 -28.10 13.73 18.60
N PRO A 12 -26.91 14.32 18.76
CA PRO A 12 -26.34 15.19 17.75
C PRO A 12 -26.07 14.43 16.45
N SER A 13 -26.29 15.06 15.31
CA SER A 13 -26.06 14.46 13.97
C SER A 13 -24.59 14.09 13.77
N LEU A 14 -24.32 13.05 12.94
CA LEU A 14 -22.98 12.58 12.60
C LEU A 14 -22.06 13.71 12.09
N ALA A 15 -22.64 14.70 11.39
CA ALA A 15 -21.89 15.88 10.93
C ALA A 15 -21.44 16.80 12.10
N ARG A 16 -22.23 16.94 13.16
CA ARG A 16 -21.85 17.69 14.37
C ARG A 16 -20.79 16.96 15.18
N GLN A 17 -20.83 15.61 15.22
CA GLN A 17 -19.82 14.81 15.89
C GLN A 17 -18.47 14.88 15.17
N ALA A 18 -18.46 14.81 13.82
CA ALA A 18 -17.24 14.98 13.01
C ALA A 18 -16.64 16.38 13.13
N GLN A 19 -17.49 17.41 13.22
CA GLN A 19 -17.03 18.80 13.40
C GLN A 19 -16.49 19.06 14.82
N ALA A 20 -17.08 18.43 15.84
CA ALA A 20 -16.60 18.48 17.22
C ALA A 20 -15.24 17.78 17.36
N GLY A 21 -15.06 16.59 16.77
CA GLY A 21 -13.79 15.87 16.75
C GLY A 21 -12.67 16.65 16.04
N ARG A 22 -12.96 17.32 14.91
CA ARG A 22 -11.98 18.21 14.24
C ARG A 22 -11.61 19.41 15.11
N ARG A 23 -12.56 20.01 15.82
CA ARG A 23 -12.29 21.16 16.72
C ARG A 23 -11.50 20.74 17.95
N GLU A 24 -11.72 19.54 18.45
CA GLU A 24 -11.00 18.99 19.60
C GLU A 24 -9.56 18.61 19.23
N SER A 25 -9.34 18.02 18.08
CA SER A 25 -8.03 17.72 17.50
C SER A 25 -7.23 19.02 17.24
N LEU A 26 -7.85 20.04 16.66
CA LEU A 26 -7.22 21.36 16.47
C LEU A 26 -6.88 22.04 17.80
N ARG A 27 -7.72 21.90 18.84
CA ARG A 27 -7.45 22.43 20.18
C ARG A 27 -6.36 21.66 20.91
N TYR A 28 -6.28 20.35 20.69
CA TYR A 28 -5.22 19.49 21.24
C TYR A 28 -3.87 19.85 20.64
N ASN A 29 -3.79 19.99 19.31
CA ASN A 29 -2.58 20.41 18.61
C ASN A 29 -2.14 21.83 18.98
N ALA A 30 -3.07 22.77 19.15
CA ALA A 30 -2.77 24.13 19.61
C ALA A 30 -2.21 24.21 21.04
N ARG A 31 -2.53 23.23 21.90
CA ARG A 31 -1.99 23.15 23.26
C ARG A 31 -0.60 22.53 23.34
N MET A 32 -0.23 21.71 22.34
CA MET A 32 1.05 20.98 22.33
C MET A 32 2.13 21.67 21.50
N ASN A 33 1.83 22.78 20.83
CA ASN A 33 2.77 23.48 19.91
C ASN A 33 3.41 22.50 18.88
N LEU A 34 2.68 21.47 18.47
CA LEU A 34 3.15 20.59 17.41
C LEU A 34 3.19 21.39 16.09
N PRO A 35 4.29 21.32 15.34
CA PRO A 35 4.36 22.00 14.05
C PRO A 35 3.25 21.46 13.14
N GLU A 36 2.53 22.38 12.48
CA GLU A 36 1.59 21.96 11.43
C GLU A 36 2.36 21.22 10.33
N LEU A 37 1.87 20.04 9.96
CA LEU A 37 2.45 19.30 8.85
C LEU A 37 2.32 20.12 7.57
N PRO A 38 3.34 20.17 6.72
CA PRO A 38 3.26 20.86 5.45
C PRO A 38 2.10 20.28 4.61
N PRO A 39 1.44 21.11 3.79
CA PRO A 39 0.39 20.62 2.91
C PRO A 39 0.96 19.59 1.94
N ASN A 40 0.18 18.56 1.62
CA ASN A 40 0.57 17.56 0.64
C ASN A 40 0.89 18.21 -0.70
N PRO A 41 1.89 17.71 -1.45
CA PRO A 41 2.22 18.22 -2.78
C PRO A 41 0.97 18.32 -3.68
N ALA A 42 0.84 19.41 -4.40
CA ALA A 42 -0.32 19.66 -5.27
C ALA A 42 -0.30 18.81 -6.55
N SER A 43 0.85 18.27 -6.93
CA SER A 43 1.06 17.41 -8.10
C SER A 43 2.01 16.26 -7.78
N PHE A 44 1.96 15.21 -8.58
CA PHE A 44 2.98 14.17 -8.54
C PHE A 44 4.32 14.74 -9.03
N PRO A 45 5.46 14.46 -8.36
CA PRO A 45 6.76 14.97 -8.79
C PRO A 45 7.09 14.59 -10.23
N ALA A 46 7.69 15.53 -10.97
CA ALA A 46 8.09 15.31 -12.38
C ALA A 46 9.41 14.54 -12.50
N GLU A 47 10.15 14.41 -11.41
CA GLU A 47 11.43 13.70 -11.28
C GLU A 47 11.41 12.90 -9.99
N ALA A 48 12.40 12.00 -9.82
CA ALA A 48 12.58 11.27 -8.57
C ALA A 48 12.72 12.24 -7.39
N ALA A 49 11.87 12.06 -6.37
CA ALA A 49 11.79 12.99 -5.24
C ALA A 49 11.47 12.29 -3.93
N ALA A 50 12.10 12.75 -2.85
CA ALA A 50 11.68 12.45 -1.48
C ALA A 50 10.79 13.58 -0.98
N PHE A 51 9.67 13.23 -0.34
CA PHE A 51 8.71 14.19 0.20
C PHE A 51 7.88 13.57 1.32
N THR A 52 7.06 14.37 1.95
CA THR A 52 6.19 13.93 3.05
C THR A 52 4.72 14.09 2.64
N LEU A 53 3.91 13.09 2.98
CA LEU A 53 2.45 13.18 2.93
C LEU A 53 1.88 13.24 4.36
N THR A 54 0.77 13.92 4.52
CA THR A 54 0.00 13.88 5.76
C THR A 54 -0.82 12.59 5.78
N GLY A 55 -0.50 11.70 6.68
CA GLY A 55 -1.22 10.46 6.97
C GLY A 55 -2.13 10.58 8.19
N PRO A 56 -2.88 9.51 8.53
CA PRO A 56 -3.81 9.50 9.67
C PRO A 56 -3.12 9.60 11.04
N ALA A 57 -1.89 9.12 11.16
CA ALA A 57 -1.10 9.13 12.39
C ALA A 57 -0.01 10.21 12.41
N GLY A 58 0.01 11.10 11.41
CA GLY A 58 1.02 12.13 11.24
C GLY A 58 1.72 12.07 9.89
N ALA A 59 2.97 12.53 9.81
CA ALA A 59 3.76 12.53 8.58
C ALA A 59 4.04 11.12 8.08
N LEU A 60 3.96 10.92 6.76
CA LEU A 60 4.42 9.71 6.04
C LEU A 60 5.59 10.07 5.13
N GLU A 61 6.72 9.44 5.34
CA GLU A 61 7.91 9.58 4.51
C GLU A 61 7.74 8.84 3.19
N CYS A 62 7.88 9.54 2.06
CA CYS A 62 7.61 9.04 0.72
C CYS A 62 8.79 9.28 -0.23
N ILE A 63 8.95 8.37 -1.19
CA ILE A 63 9.83 8.53 -2.34
C ILE A 63 9.04 8.18 -3.60
N SER A 64 9.03 9.10 -4.58
CA SER A 64 8.55 8.82 -5.92
C SER A 64 9.71 8.66 -6.89
N ASP A 65 9.53 7.75 -7.84
CA ASP A 65 10.39 7.61 -8.99
C ASP A 65 9.51 7.62 -10.25
N VAL A 66 9.98 8.25 -11.32
CA VAL A 66 9.23 8.39 -12.58
C VAL A 66 9.78 7.47 -13.64
N ALA A 67 8.90 6.96 -14.49
CA ALA A 67 9.27 6.21 -15.69
C ALA A 67 9.96 7.12 -16.73
N GLU A 68 10.73 6.52 -17.62
CA GLU A 68 11.28 7.27 -18.75
C GLU A 68 10.15 7.81 -19.65
N ARG A 69 10.25 9.06 -20.09
CA ARG A 69 9.16 9.75 -20.80
C ARG A 69 8.65 9.01 -22.04
N THR A 70 9.55 8.37 -22.77
CA THR A 70 9.23 7.61 -23.99
C THR A 70 8.34 6.40 -23.74
N ASP A 71 8.41 5.85 -22.54
CA ASP A 71 7.72 4.60 -22.17
C ASP A 71 6.68 4.82 -21.06
N ALA A 72 6.51 6.08 -20.63
CA ALA A 72 5.60 6.42 -19.54
C ALA A 72 4.15 6.02 -19.84
N ARG A 73 3.51 5.36 -18.90
CA ARG A 73 2.14 4.87 -18.99
C ARG A 73 1.19 5.67 -18.10
N ARG A 74 -0.08 5.57 -18.40
CA ARG A 74 -1.15 6.13 -17.55
C ARG A 74 -1.40 5.24 -16.33
N GLY A 75 -0.39 5.13 -15.47
CA GLY A 75 -0.46 4.30 -14.27
C GLY A 75 0.59 4.69 -13.25
N VAL A 76 0.25 4.45 -12.00
CA VAL A 76 1.12 4.63 -10.84
C VAL A 76 1.01 3.42 -9.92
N VAL A 77 2.12 2.97 -9.37
CA VAL A 77 2.15 1.86 -8.42
C VAL A 77 2.63 2.32 -7.05
N VAL A 78 1.88 1.93 -6.01
CA VAL A 78 2.33 2.06 -4.61
C VAL A 78 3.00 0.77 -4.19
N VAL A 79 4.22 0.87 -3.65
CA VAL A 79 5.00 -0.29 -3.21
C VAL A 79 5.17 -0.26 -1.69
N CYS A 80 4.60 -1.25 -1.01
CA CYS A 80 4.58 -1.39 0.44
C CYS A 80 5.70 -2.30 0.93
N HIS A 81 6.38 -1.89 2.00
CA HIS A 81 7.53 -2.56 2.56
C HIS A 81 7.17 -3.69 3.56
N PRO A 82 8.14 -4.60 3.88
CA PRO A 82 7.90 -5.70 4.82
C PRO A 82 7.75 -5.18 6.26
N ASN A 83 7.56 -6.12 7.19
CA ASN A 83 7.17 -5.83 8.58
C ASN A 83 8.08 -4.79 9.27
N PRO A 84 7.51 -3.64 9.69
CA PRO A 84 8.22 -2.56 10.39
C PRO A 84 8.99 -3.03 11.63
N VAL A 85 8.36 -3.86 12.48
CA VAL A 85 8.97 -4.31 13.73
C VAL A 85 10.11 -5.32 13.53
N GLN A 86 10.29 -5.80 12.30
CA GLN A 86 11.43 -6.63 11.90
C GLN A 86 12.46 -5.84 11.07
N GLY A 87 12.45 -4.52 11.14
CA GLY A 87 13.38 -3.65 10.41
C GLY A 87 13.01 -3.42 8.95
N GLY A 88 11.76 -3.72 8.55
CA GLY A 88 11.24 -3.41 7.23
C GLY A 88 11.18 -1.91 6.98
N THR A 89 11.62 -1.48 5.80
CA THR A 89 11.55 -0.08 5.34
C THR A 89 11.34 -0.03 3.83
N MET A 90 10.96 1.12 3.30
CA MET A 90 10.86 1.37 1.85
C MET A 90 12.19 1.23 1.09
N HIS A 91 13.31 1.11 1.81
CA HIS A 91 14.66 0.88 1.26
C HIS A 91 15.04 -0.61 1.20
N ASN A 92 14.18 -1.52 1.63
CA ASN A 92 14.43 -2.95 1.52
C ASN A 92 14.75 -3.34 0.07
N LYS A 93 15.71 -4.26 -0.13
CA LYS A 93 16.21 -4.62 -1.47
C LYS A 93 15.14 -5.25 -2.36
N VAL A 94 14.20 -6.00 -1.80
CA VAL A 94 13.07 -6.55 -2.56
C VAL A 94 12.12 -5.43 -2.97
N VAL A 95 11.82 -4.50 -2.07
CA VAL A 95 10.97 -3.32 -2.35
C VAL A 95 11.55 -2.45 -3.46
N THR A 96 12.84 -2.14 -3.39
CA THR A 96 13.51 -1.34 -4.43
C THR A 96 13.64 -2.07 -5.76
N MET A 97 13.76 -3.41 -5.73
CA MET A 97 13.77 -4.20 -6.95
C MET A 97 12.39 -4.28 -7.60
N LEU A 98 11.34 -4.41 -6.78
CA LEU A 98 9.94 -4.41 -7.22
C LEU A 98 9.56 -3.06 -7.84
N GLU A 99 9.90 -1.96 -7.15
CA GLU A 99 9.77 -0.61 -7.70
C GLU A 99 10.45 -0.50 -9.08
N ARG A 100 11.73 -0.87 -9.15
CA ARG A 100 12.52 -0.78 -10.38
C ARG A 100 11.91 -1.61 -11.51
N ALA A 101 11.44 -2.83 -11.23
CA ALA A 101 10.81 -3.68 -12.24
C ALA A 101 9.59 -3.02 -12.88
N LEU A 102 8.73 -2.41 -12.05
CA LEU A 102 7.50 -1.78 -12.50
C LEU A 102 7.76 -0.43 -13.18
N ARG A 103 8.73 0.36 -12.70
CA ARG A 103 9.14 1.61 -13.32
C ARG A 103 9.75 1.40 -14.71
N GLU A 104 10.56 0.36 -14.90
CA GLU A 104 11.10 0.00 -16.22
C GLU A 104 10.03 -0.50 -17.22
N LEU A 105 8.82 -0.75 -16.77
CA LEU A 105 7.65 -1.05 -17.61
C LEU A 105 6.81 0.20 -17.90
N GLY A 106 7.27 1.38 -17.48
CA GLY A 106 6.63 2.66 -17.76
C GLY A 106 5.65 3.14 -16.69
N LEU A 107 5.56 2.47 -15.53
CA LEU A 107 4.74 2.93 -14.42
C LEU A 107 5.53 3.91 -13.53
N ASP A 108 4.93 5.04 -13.20
CA ASP A 108 5.47 5.86 -12.12
C ASP A 108 5.27 5.14 -10.78
N THR A 109 6.20 5.31 -9.84
CA THR A 109 6.20 4.55 -8.60
C THR A 109 6.21 5.45 -7.37
N LEU A 110 5.59 4.98 -6.29
CA LEU A 110 5.63 5.60 -4.99
C LEU A 110 5.90 4.54 -3.93
N ARG A 111 6.99 4.70 -3.20
CA ARG A 111 7.31 3.95 -1.98
C ARG A 111 7.14 4.86 -0.78
N PHE A 112 6.70 4.33 0.33
CA PHE A 112 6.60 5.09 1.57
C PHE A 112 6.92 4.21 2.77
N ASN A 113 7.32 4.81 3.85
CA ASN A 113 7.45 4.15 5.13
C ASN A 113 6.10 4.17 5.86
N PHE A 114 5.62 3.00 6.29
CA PHE A 114 4.47 2.90 7.18
C PHE A 114 4.72 3.65 8.48
N ARG A 115 3.66 3.97 9.20
CA ARG A 115 3.71 4.62 10.51
C ARG A 115 4.75 3.99 11.44
N GLY A 116 5.46 4.82 12.19
CA GLY A 116 6.51 4.40 13.12
C GLY A 116 7.78 3.87 12.46
N THR A 117 7.95 4.04 11.14
CA THR A 117 9.14 3.59 10.39
C THR A 117 9.86 4.77 9.76
N GLY A 118 11.19 4.82 9.88
CA GLY A 118 11.99 5.92 9.33
C GLY A 118 11.55 7.27 9.89
N ALA A 119 11.25 8.22 9.01
CA ALA A 119 10.72 9.52 9.38
C ALA A 119 9.17 9.58 9.41
N SER A 120 8.49 8.46 9.19
CA SER A 120 7.04 8.39 9.35
C SER A 120 6.63 8.40 10.82
N GLU A 121 5.67 9.25 11.16
CA GLU A 121 5.14 9.38 12.51
C GLU A 121 4.15 8.25 12.87
N GLY A 122 3.74 8.22 14.15
CA GLY A 122 2.84 7.19 14.67
C GLY A 122 3.57 5.95 15.17
N SER A 123 2.86 4.84 15.26
CA SER A 123 3.37 3.55 15.73
C SER A 123 2.72 2.40 14.96
N TYR A 124 3.44 1.29 14.84
CA TYR A 124 2.94 0.05 14.26
C TYR A 124 1.61 -0.39 14.88
N ASP A 125 0.65 -0.81 14.04
CA ASP A 125 -0.72 -1.17 14.44
C ASP A 125 -1.21 -2.46 13.74
N ASP A 126 -0.33 -3.41 13.59
CA ASP A 126 -0.58 -4.79 13.11
C ASP A 126 -1.39 -4.88 11.80
N GLY A 127 -1.17 -3.92 10.90
CA GLY A 127 -1.81 -3.84 9.59
C GLY A 127 -3.07 -2.99 9.53
N ASN A 128 -3.69 -2.64 10.68
CA ASN A 128 -4.88 -1.79 10.68
C ASN A 128 -4.52 -0.35 10.35
N GLY A 129 -3.62 0.22 11.12
CA GLY A 129 -3.13 1.57 10.88
C GLY A 129 -2.37 1.69 9.57
N GLU A 130 -1.55 0.72 9.21
CA GLU A 130 -0.83 0.67 7.93
C GLU A 130 -1.79 0.63 6.73
N SER A 131 -2.97 0.02 6.89
CA SER A 131 -4.06 0.07 5.91
C SER A 131 -4.60 1.49 5.70
N GLU A 132 -4.72 2.27 6.78
CA GLU A 132 -5.14 3.66 6.70
C GLU A 132 -4.04 4.57 6.14
N ASP A 133 -2.76 4.27 6.39
CA ASP A 133 -1.63 4.96 5.75
C ASP A 133 -1.67 4.74 4.22
N LEU A 134 -1.84 3.49 3.78
CA LEU A 134 -1.98 3.15 2.37
C LEU A 134 -3.18 3.87 1.74
N ALA A 135 -4.32 3.94 2.44
CA ALA A 135 -5.49 4.66 1.97
C ALA A 135 -5.24 6.18 1.82
N ALA A 136 -4.50 6.79 2.74
CA ALA A 136 -4.12 8.21 2.63
C ALA A 136 -3.22 8.48 1.43
N VAL A 137 -2.22 7.62 1.20
CA VAL A 137 -1.32 7.69 0.05
C VAL A 137 -2.09 7.54 -1.26
N THR A 138 -2.97 6.56 -1.37
CA THR A 138 -3.77 6.31 -2.59
C THR A 138 -4.79 7.41 -2.84
N ALA A 139 -5.40 7.96 -1.79
CA ALA A 139 -6.30 9.12 -1.91
C ALA A 139 -5.58 10.37 -2.45
N TRP A 140 -4.33 10.60 -2.02
CA TRP A 140 -3.49 11.66 -2.59
C TRP A 140 -3.19 11.38 -4.07
N LEU A 141 -2.77 10.16 -4.43
CA LEU A 141 -2.48 9.77 -5.81
C LEU A 141 -3.68 9.98 -6.72
N ARG A 142 -4.87 9.53 -6.35
CA ARG A 142 -6.09 9.73 -7.15
C ARG A 142 -6.40 11.21 -7.40
N ARG A 143 -6.05 12.10 -6.47
CA ARG A 143 -6.23 13.55 -6.63
C ARG A 143 -5.23 14.16 -7.60
N VAL A 144 -3.95 13.75 -7.51
CA VAL A 144 -2.86 14.36 -8.33
C VAL A 144 -2.63 13.65 -9.66
N ARG A 145 -3.19 12.43 -9.82
CA ARG A 145 -3.09 11.58 -11.01
C ARG A 145 -4.47 11.03 -11.41
N PRO A 146 -5.47 11.92 -11.64
CA PRO A 146 -6.82 11.48 -11.96
C PRO A 146 -6.86 10.71 -13.28
N GLY A 147 -7.50 9.53 -13.26
CA GLY A 147 -7.66 8.66 -14.42
C GLY A 147 -6.43 7.83 -14.79
N ASP A 148 -5.35 7.86 -14.02
CA ASP A 148 -4.28 6.87 -14.11
C ASP A 148 -4.66 5.59 -13.37
N ALA A 149 -4.28 4.44 -13.93
CA ALA A 149 -4.45 3.14 -13.27
C ALA A 149 -3.66 3.09 -11.96
N LEU A 150 -4.30 2.64 -10.90
CA LEU A 150 -3.69 2.46 -9.58
C LEU A 150 -3.28 1.00 -9.40
N TRP A 151 -1.99 0.74 -9.32
CA TRP A 151 -1.48 -0.57 -8.97
C TRP A 151 -1.03 -0.58 -7.51
N LEU A 152 -1.32 -1.66 -6.80
CA LEU A 152 -0.79 -1.90 -5.47
C LEU A 152 0.24 -3.03 -5.54
N SER A 153 1.32 -2.87 -4.80
CA SER A 153 2.35 -3.89 -4.72
C SER A 153 2.96 -3.93 -3.33
N GLY A 154 3.41 -5.11 -2.90
CA GLY A 154 3.99 -5.25 -1.60
C GLY A 154 4.89 -6.47 -1.45
N PHE A 155 5.75 -6.41 -0.46
CA PHE A 155 6.59 -7.53 -0.05
C PHE A 155 6.25 -7.96 1.38
N SER A 156 6.05 -9.26 1.60
CA SER A 156 5.78 -9.84 2.92
C SER A 156 4.60 -9.12 3.61
N PHE A 157 4.77 -8.52 4.77
CA PHE A 157 3.74 -7.71 5.44
C PHE A 157 3.13 -6.64 4.52
N GLY A 158 3.93 -6.01 3.66
CA GLY A 158 3.41 -5.08 2.64
C GLY A 158 2.44 -5.76 1.67
N SER A 159 2.65 -7.04 1.32
CA SER A 159 1.69 -7.83 0.54
C SER A 159 0.38 -8.02 1.29
N TYR A 160 0.44 -8.35 2.58
CA TYR A 160 -0.76 -8.48 3.41
C TYR A 160 -1.58 -7.18 3.41
N VAL A 161 -0.93 -6.04 3.65
CA VAL A 161 -1.61 -4.73 3.66
C VAL A 161 -2.22 -4.42 2.30
N THR A 162 -1.53 -4.70 1.19
CA THR A 162 -2.05 -4.41 -0.16
C THR A 162 -3.17 -5.36 -0.57
N ILE A 163 -3.09 -6.66 -0.27
CA ILE A 163 -4.15 -7.65 -0.55
C ILE A 163 -5.45 -7.23 0.16
N ARG A 164 -5.37 -7.00 1.46
CA ARG A 164 -6.50 -6.61 2.31
C ARG A 164 -7.22 -5.34 1.84
N ASN A 165 -6.50 -4.44 1.19
CA ASN A 165 -7.03 -3.14 0.79
C ASN A 165 -7.31 -3.01 -0.72
N ALA A 166 -6.96 -4.00 -1.54
CA ALA A 166 -7.04 -3.89 -2.99
C ALA A 166 -8.45 -3.58 -3.49
N VAL A 167 -9.48 -4.24 -2.94
CA VAL A 167 -10.88 -3.99 -3.29
C VAL A 167 -11.34 -2.62 -2.79
N ARG A 168 -11.10 -2.30 -1.52
CA ARG A 168 -11.48 -1.02 -0.91
C ARG A 168 -10.87 0.17 -1.64
N LEU A 169 -9.66 0.03 -2.11
CA LEU A 169 -8.91 1.08 -2.81
C LEU A 169 -9.07 0.99 -4.34
N GLU A 170 -9.92 0.10 -4.84
CA GLU A 170 -10.21 -0.07 -6.27
C GLU A 170 -8.91 -0.19 -7.09
N ALA A 171 -8.04 -1.11 -6.69
CA ALA A 171 -6.79 -1.36 -7.40
C ALA A 171 -7.07 -1.96 -8.79
N ASP A 172 -6.38 -1.46 -9.80
CA ASP A 172 -6.48 -1.97 -11.18
C ASP A 172 -5.58 -3.19 -11.41
N ALA A 173 -4.54 -3.37 -10.58
CA ALA A 173 -3.71 -4.57 -10.53
C ALA A 173 -3.00 -4.71 -9.19
N LEU A 174 -2.62 -5.95 -8.84
CA LEU A 174 -1.95 -6.28 -7.60
C LEU A 174 -0.71 -7.16 -7.85
N VAL A 175 0.40 -6.83 -7.20
CA VAL A 175 1.64 -7.64 -7.23
C VAL A 175 2.08 -7.94 -5.80
N SER A 176 2.03 -9.19 -5.41
CA SER A 176 2.32 -9.64 -4.05
C SER A 176 3.57 -10.54 -4.03
N ILE A 177 4.60 -10.12 -3.32
CA ILE A 177 5.84 -10.88 -3.17
C ILE A 177 5.87 -11.49 -1.77
N ALA A 178 6.00 -12.83 -1.72
CA ALA A 178 6.05 -13.62 -0.49
C ALA A 178 4.95 -13.22 0.53
N PRO A 179 3.64 -13.31 0.17
CA PRO A 179 2.56 -12.95 1.07
C PRO A 179 2.59 -13.80 2.33
N PRO A 180 2.44 -13.22 3.54
CA PRO A 180 2.71 -13.89 4.80
C PRO A 180 1.50 -14.72 5.29
N VAL A 181 1.02 -15.65 4.48
CA VAL A 181 -0.07 -16.56 4.80
C VAL A 181 0.22 -17.33 6.08
N GLY A 182 -0.76 -17.40 6.97
CA GLY A 182 -0.64 -18.05 8.28
C GLY A 182 -0.05 -17.18 9.39
N ARG A 183 0.50 -15.98 9.07
CA ARG A 183 0.95 -15.01 10.08
C ARG A 183 -0.08 -13.93 10.39
N TRP A 184 -0.80 -13.48 9.38
CA TRP A 184 -1.96 -12.61 9.50
C TRP A 184 -3.15 -13.28 8.85
N SER A 185 -4.34 -13.13 9.45
CA SER A 185 -5.56 -13.70 8.88
C SER A 185 -5.93 -12.93 7.61
N MET A 186 -6.11 -13.67 6.52
CA MET A 186 -6.68 -13.18 5.27
C MET A 186 -8.07 -13.82 5.01
N ALA A 187 -8.62 -14.52 5.99
CA ALA A 187 -9.83 -15.33 5.82
C ALA A 187 -11.10 -14.49 5.61
N ASP A 188 -11.12 -13.29 6.18
CA ASP A 188 -12.27 -12.38 6.11
C ASP A 188 -12.09 -11.30 5.02
N ASP A 189 -10.96 -11.31 4.31
CA ASP A 189 -10.66 -10.30 3.30
C ASP A 189 -11.42 -10.62 2.01
N VAL A 190 -12.05 -9.59 1.43
CA VAL A 190 -12.59 -9.69 0.07
C VAL A 190 -11.43 -9.65 -0.90
N LEU A 191 -11.23 -10.77 -1.61
CA LEU A 191 -10.12 -10.89 -2.56
C LEU A 191 -10.39 -10.07 -3.83
N PRO A 192 -9.34 -9.45 -4.42
CA PRO A 192 -9.50 -8.61 -5.59
C PRO A 192 -9.85 -9.44 -6.83
N ALA A 193 -10.72 -8.91 -7.68
CA ALA A 193 -11.01 -9.44 -9.01
C ALA A 193 -10.10 -8.84 -10.11
N CYS A 194 -9.24 -7.88 -9.77
CA CYS A 194 -8.27 -7.33 -10.71
C CYS A 194 -7.15 -8.34 -11.02
N PRO A 195 -6.41 -8.16 -12.12
CA PRO A 195 -5.19 -8.93 -12.39
C PRO A 195 -4.26 -8.95 -11.16
N TRP A 196 -3.86 -10.14 -10.74
CA TRP A 196 -3.08 -10.32 -9.51
C TRP A 196 -1.96 -11.34 -9.72
N LEU A 197 -0.72 -10.91 -9.47
CA LEU A 197 0.48 -11.75 -9.46
C LEU A 197 0.91 -12.04 -8.02
N VAL A 198 1.16 -13.30 -7.73
CA VAL A 198 1.88 -13.73 -6.52
C VAL A 198 3.21 -14.38 -6.93
N VAL A 199 4.31 -13.91 -6.35
CA VAL A 199 5.63 -14.55 -6.49
C VAL A 199 6.07 -15.08 -5.15
N MET A 200 6.40 -16.37 -5.10
CA MET A 200 6.80 -17.06 -3.87
C MET A 200 8.09 -17.87 -4.08
N GLY A 201 9.03 -17.72 -3.16
CA GLY A 201 10.22 -18.55 -3.10
C GLY A 201 9.90 -19.94 -2.53
N GLU A 202 10.38 -21.01 -3.17
CA GLU A 202 10.13 -22.38 -2.67
C GLU A 202 11.04 -22.75 -1.49
N ALA A 203 12.11 -21.99 -1.22
CA ALA A 203 12.99 -22.14 -0.08
C ALA A 203 12.82 -20.99 0.93
N ASP A 204 11.63 -20.41 1.01
CA ASP A 204 11.34 -19.33 1.96
C ASP A 204 11.38 -19.87 3.40
N GLU A 205 12.25 -19.27 4.20
CA GLU A 205 12.52 -19.67 5.58
C GLU A 205 11.70 -18.87 6.61
N VAL A 206 10.90 -17.91 6.13
CA VAL A 206 10.10 -17.01 6.98
C VAL A 206 8.61 -17.32 6.85
N VAL A 207 8.14 -17.51 5.63
CA VAL A 207 6.75 -17.88 5.32
C VAL A 207 6.75 -19.28 4.71
N GLU A 208 5.94 -20.18 5.29
CA GLU A 208 5.83 -21.55 4.76
C GLU A 208 5.28 -21.53 3.32
N PRO A 209 6.07 -21.93 2.30
CA PRO A 209 5.65 -21.83 0.91
C PRO A 209 4.40 -22.66 0.60
N GLN A 210 4.28 -23.85 1.18
CA GLN A 210 3.14 -24.73 0.94
C GLN A 210 1.84 -24.11 1.45
N ALA A 211 1.86 -23.38 2.56
CA ALA A 211 0.69 -22.67 3.07
C ALA A 211 0.18 -21.62 2.07
N VAL A 212 1.10 -20.92 1.38
CA VAL A 212 0.73 -19.96 0.31
C VAL A 212 0.14 -20.68 -0.89
N PHE A 213 0.73 -21.80 -1.29
CA PHE A 213 0.24 -22.57 -2.44
C PHE A 213 -1.16 -23.16 -2.17
N ASP A 214 -1.38 -23.72 -0.99
CA ASP A 214 -2.68 -24.29 -0.59
C ASP A 214 -3.74 -23.19 -0.46
N TRP A 215 -3.40 -22.04 0.08
CA TRP A 215 -4.30 -20.89 0.17
C TRP A 215 -4.74 -20.42 -1.23
N ILE A 216 -3.82 -20.29 -2.17
CA ILE A 216 -4.14 -19.90 -3.56
C ILE A 216 -4.96 -20.98 -4.26
N ALA A 217 -4.62 -22.26 -4.07
CA ALA A 217 -5.35 -23.38 -4.68
C ALA A 217 -6.81 -23.48 -4.17
N GLY A 218 -7.10 -22.95 -2.99
CA GLY A 218 -8.46 -22.90 -2.42
C GLY A 218 -9.32 -21.73 -2.94
N MET A 219 -8.79 -20.83 -3.77
CA MET A 219 -9.53 -19.67 -4.29
C MET A 219 -10.39 -20.06 -5.51
N GLU A 220 -11.56 -19.47 -5.61
CA GLU A 220 -12.42 -19.57 -6.80
C GLU A 220 -11.79 -18.88 -8.02
N HIS A 221 -11.13 -17.73 -7.79
CA HIS A 221 -10.41 -16.97 -8.80
C HIS A 221 -8.97 -16.74 -8.35
N PRO A 222 -8.08 -17.74 -8.57
CA PRO A 222 -6.71 -17.65 -8.09
C PRO A 222 -5.90 -16.60 -8.87
N PRO A 223 -4.93 -15.95 -8.21
CA PRO A 223 -3.94 -15.12 -8.88
C PRO A 223 -3.03 -15.95 -9.78
N GLU A 224 -2.31 -15.28 -10.68
CA GLU A 224 -1.15 -15.89 -11.33
C GLU A 224 -0.08 -16.16 -10.25
N LEU A 225 0.29 -17.42 -10.06
CA LEU A 225 1.30 -17.84 -9.10
C LEU A 225 2.60 -18.21 -9.81
N ILE A 226 3.68 -17.51 -9.48
CA ILE A 226 5.03 -17.86 -9.90
C ILE A 226 5.81 -18.37 -8.70
N ARG A 227 6.25 -19.63 -8.78
CA ARG A 227 7.10 -20.28 -7.79
C ARG A 227 8.55 -20.17 -8.25
N MET A 228 9.41 -19.63 -7.37
CA MET A 228 10.83 -19.48 -7.66
C MET A 228 11.63 -20.55 -6.93
N PRO A 229 12.15 -21.57 -7.63
CA PRO A 229 13.00 -22.59 -7.02
C PRO A 229 14.22 -21.97 -6.34
N ASP A 230 14.65 -22.54 -5.20
CA ASP A 230 15.82 -22.13 -4.42
C ASP A 230 15.84 -20.65 -3.98
N ALA A 231 14.75 -19.95 -4.06
CA ALA A 231 14.62 -18.59 -3.55
C ALA A 231 14.10 -18.60 -2.11
N GLY A 232 14.84 -17.99 -1.18
CA GLY A 232 14.39 -17.70 0.18
C GLY A 232 13.58 -16.42 0.25
N HIS A 233 13.12 -16.07 1.48
CA HIS A 233 12.20 -14.93 1.71
C HIS A 233 12.70 -13.61 1.12
N PHE A 234 13.98 -13.31 1.26
CA PHE A 234 14.58 -12.05 0.80
C PHE A 234 15.15 -12.12 -0.62
N PHE A 235 14.93 -13.21 -1.36
CA PHE A 235 15.41 -13.43 -2.73
C PHE A 235 16.91 -13.12 -2.88
N HIS A 236 17.73 -13.45 -1.87
CA HIS A 236 19.18 -13.25 -1.92
C HIS A 236 19.79 -13.93 -3.15
N ARG A 237 20.62 -13.19 -3.91
CA ARG A 237 21.21 -13.59 -5.19
C ARG A 237 20.21 -13.91 -6.31
N ARG A 238 18.89 -13.74 -6.08
CA ARG A 238 17.81 -14.00 -7.05
C ARG A 238 16.98 -12.75 -7.39
N LEU A 239 17.44 -11.55 -6.94
CA LEU A 239 16.71 -10.29 -7.18
C LEU A 239 16.57 -9.95 -8.67
N MET A 240 17.59 -10.27 -9.49
CA MET A 240 17.50 -10.04 -10.94
C MET A 240 16.52 -11.00 -11.62
N ASP A 241 16.44 -12.24 -11.13
CA ASP A 241 15.45 -13.21 -11.61
C ASP A 241 14.04 -12.76 -11.22
N LEU A 242 13.85 -12.33 -9.96
CA LEU A 242 12.59 -11.75 -9.47
C LEU A 242 12.13 -10.59 -10.35
N ARG A 243 13.04 -9.66 -10.69
CA ARG A 243 12.75 -8.55 -11.58
C ARG A 243 12.30 -9.03 -12.96
N GLY A 244 12.99 -9.99 -13.55
CA GLY A 244 12.64 -10.58 -14.85
C GLY A 244 11.26 -11.23 -14.84
N VAL A 245 10.99 -12.02 -13.81
CA VAL A 245 9.70 -12.70 -13.59
C VAL A 245 8.55 -11.69 -13.51
N ILE A 246 8.68 -10.67 -12.67
CA ILE A 246 7.65 -9.62 -12.51
C ILE A 246 7.39 -8.93 -13.85
N LYS A 247 8.46 -8.48 -14.52
CA LYS A 247 8.35 -7.77 -15.80
C LYS A 247 7.65 -8.60 -16.88
N HIS A 248 7.88 -9.90 -16.91
CA HIS A 248 7.25 -10.77 -17.88
C HIS A 248 5.76 -10.99 -17.56
N ALA A 249 5.44 -11.34 -16.33
CA ALA A 249 4.09 -11.71 -15.93
C ALA A 249 3.09 -10.56 -16.06
N VAL A 250 3.47 -9.33 -15.69
CA VAL A 250 2.53 -8.20 -15.67
C VAL A 250 2.37 -7.50 -17.02
N GLN A 251 3.11 -7.88 -18.06
CA GLN A 251 3.03 -7.24 -19.39
C GLN A 251 1.62 -7.14 -19.97
N PRO A 252 0.77 -8.18 -19.88
CA PRO A 252 -0.58 -8.12 -20.43
C PRO A 252 -1.50 -7.11 -19.74
N TRP A 253 -1.15 -6.65 -18.55
CA TRP A 253 -1.99 -5.78 -17.72
C TRP A 253 -1.59 -4.30 -17.78
N LEU A 254 -0.50 -4.00 -18.48
CA LEU A 254 0.06 -2.65 -18.52
C LEU A 254 -0.95 -1.65 -19.11
N PRO A 255 -1.19 -0.53 -18.42
CA PRO A 255 -2.06 0.52 -18.93
C PRO A 255 -1.48 1.16 -20.19
N PRO A 256 -2.29 1.90 -20.97
CA PRO A 256 -1.83 2.53 -22.19
C PRO A 256 -0.70 3.54 -21.92
N LEU A 257 0.11 3.78 -22.93
CA LEU A 257 1.11 4.84 -22.89
C LEU A 257 0.44 6.20 -22.66
N ARG A 258 1.15 7.07 -21.95
CA ARG A 258 0.74 8.47 -21.78
C ARG A 258 0.92 9.15 -23.13
N GLN A 259 -0.15 9.76 -23.61
CA GLN A 259 -0.08 10.62 -24.79
C GLN A 259 0.32 12.02 -24.29
N ASP A 260 1.33 12.60 -24.91
CA ASP A 260 1.79 13.98 -24.63
C ASP A 260 0.71 15.02 -24.99
#